data_2daef079578fec394fc309627ce9c732
#
_entry.id   2daef079578fec394fc309627ce9c732
#
_cell.length_a   1.000
_cell.length_b   1.000
_cell.length_c   1.000
_cell.angle_alpha   90.00
_cell.angle_beta   90.00
_cell.angle_gamma   90.00
#
_symmetry.space_group_name_H-M   'P 1'
#
loop_
_entity.id
_entity.type
_entity.pdbx_description
1 polymer ?
#
loop_
_entity_poly.entity_id
_entity_poly.type
_entity_poly.pdbx_seq_one_letter_code
_entity_poly.pdbx_strand_id
1 'polypeptide(L)' 'MNGDAKKRIKKAQDIALEDIDYILEVFPAPDFVEVVGRMGGDTVTYRVYDDGSVYER' A
#
# COMPACT_ATOMS: atom_id res chain seq x y z
N MET A 1 13.10 14.06 4.13
CA MET A 1 13.73 13.82 2.83
C MET A 1 12.77 13.16 1.88
N ASN A 2 12.63 13.73 0.70
CA ASN A 2 11.64 13.25 -0.27
C ASN A 2 11.93 11.83 -0.77
N GLY A 3 13.20 11.43 -0.80
CA GLY A 3 13.57 10.10 -1.28
C GLY A 3 13.05 8.98 -0.40
N ASP A 4 13.04 9.19 0.93
CA ASP A 4 12.57 8.17 1.86
C ASP A 4 11.05 7.97 1.77
N ALA A 5 10.30 9.06 1.59
CA ALA A 5 8.87 9.00 1.43
C ALA A 5 8.49 8.24 0.15
N LYS A 6 9.19 8.53 -0.94
CA LYS A 6 8.96 7.83 -2.21
C LYS A 6 9.27 6.35 -2.11
N LYS A 7 10.35 5.99 -1.41
CA LYS A 7 10.72 4.59 -1.22
C LYS A 7 9.70 3.84 -0.39
N ARG A 8 9.16 4.48 0.65
CA ARG A 8 8.10 3.88 1.48
C ARG A 8 6.86 3.59 0.65
N ILE A 9 6.44 4.57 -0.14
CA ILE A 9 5.25 4.44 -0.99
C ILE A 9 5.46 3.34 -2.03
N LYS A 10 6.61 3.36 -2.71
CA LYS A 10 6.90 2.35 -3.72
C LYS A 10 6.94 0.94 -3.13
N LYS A 11 7.58 0.79 -1.98
CA LYS A 11 7.64 -0.50 -1.28
C LYS A 11 6.25 -1.00 -0.93
N ALA A 12 5.41 -0.12 -0.40
CA ALA A 12 4.04 -0.47 -0.03
C ALA A 12 3.23 -0.88 -1.26
N GLN A 13 3.38 -0.14 -2.36
CA GLN A 13 2.70 -0.47 -3.62
C GLN A 13 3.15 -1.83 -4.15
N ASP A 14 4.45 -2.11 -4.13
CA ASP A 14 4.98 -3.38 -4.60
C ASP A 14 4.45 -4.55 -3.78
N ILE A 15 4.36 -4.37 -2.45
CA ILE A 15 3.84 -5.40 -1.57
C ILE A 15 2.35 -5.62 -1.83
N ALA A 16 1.57 -4.56 -1.93
CA ALA A 16 0.14 -4.65 -2.18
C ALA A 16 -0.16 -5.29 -3.54
N LEU A 17 0.65 -5.00 -4.55
CA LEU A 17 0.45 -5.54 -5.90
C LEU A 17 0.68 -7.05 -6.00
N GLU A 18 1.22 -7.69 -4.96
CA GLU A 18 1.29 -9.14 -4.92
C GLU A 18 -0.10 -9.77 -4.78
N ASP A 19 -1.05 -9.04 -4.19
CA ASP A 19 -2.40 -9.54 -3.95
C ASP A 19 -3.47 -8.86 -4.79
N ILE A 20 -3.30 -7.57 -5.11
CA ILE A 20 -4.31 -6.79 -5.82
C ILE A 20 -3.94 -6.64 -7.30
N ASP A 21 -4.96 -6.40 -8.12
CA ASP A 21 -4.77 -6.29 -9.58
C ASP A 21 -4.16 -4.95 -9.97
N TYR A 22 -4.63 -3.86 -9.37
CA TYR A 22 -4.05 -2.53 -9.60
C TYR A 22 -4.43 -1.59 -8.47
N ILE A 23 -3.66 -0.51 -8.36
CA ILE A 23 -3.81 0.47 -7.29
C ILE A 23 -4.63 1.66 -7.77
N LEU A 24 -5.60 2.07 -6.93
CA LEU A 24 -6.44 3.25 -7.18
C LEU A 24 -5.89 4.48 -6.48
N GLU A 25 -5.54 4.37 -5.20
CA GLU A 25 -5.08 5.48 -4.38
C GLU A 25 -4.08 5.00 -3.34
N VAL A 26 -3.23 5.92 -2.87
CA VAL A 26 -2.24 5.65 -1.84
C VAL A 26 -2.27 6.79 -0.82
N PHE A 27 -2.38 6.44 0.46
CA PHE A 27 -2.42 7.40 1.55
C PHE A 27 -1.30 7.08 2.55
N PRO A 28 -0.16 7.81 2.47
CA PRO A 28 0.92 7.58 3.44
C PRO A 28 0.55 8.12 4.82
N ALA A 29 0.90 7.36 5.85
CA ALA A 29 0.71 7.72 7.25
C ALA A 29 2.04 7.55 7.98
N PRO A 30 2.17 8.05 9.23
CA PRO A 30 3.46 7.95 9.94
C PRO A 30 3.98 6.53 10.11
N ASP A 31 3.11 5.56 10.41
CA ASP A 31 3.52 4.19 10.72
C ASP A 31 3.25 3.20 9.59
N PHE A 32 2.44 3.58 8.61
CA PHE A 32 2.05 2.69 7.52
C PHE A 32 1.72 3.49 6.27
N VAL A 33 1.53 2.77 5.17
CA VAL A 33 1.00 3.35 3.94
C VAL A 33 -0.30 2.60 3.62
N GLU A 34 -1.39 3.32 3.46
CA GLU A 34 -2.67 2.71 3.09
C GLU A 34 -2.77 2.68 1.58
N VAL A 35 -3.04 1.51 1.04
CA VAL A 35 -3.13 1.29 -0.41
C VAL A 35 -4.54 0.82 -0.75
N VAL A 36 -5.24 1.58 -1.56
CA VAL A 36 -6.58 1.24 -2.04
C VAL A 36 -6.45 0.72 -3.46
N GLY A 37 -7.01 -0.45 -3.71
CA GLY A 37 -6.91 -1.07 -5.02
C GLY A 37 -8.09 -1.97 -5.34
N ARG A 38 -7.99 -2.65 -6.48
CA ARG A 38 -9.02 -3.57 -6.94
C ARG A 38 -8.47 -4.99 -6.99
N MET A 39 -9.27 -5.92 -6.49
CA MET A 39 -8.92 -7.32 -6.49
C MET A 39 -10.16 -8.14 -6.86
N GLY A 40 -10.12 -8.78 -8.01
CA GLY A 40 -11.24 -9.60 -8.47
C GLY A 40 -12.53 -8.83 -8.63
N GLY A 41 -12.47 -7.55 -8.99
CA GLY A 41 -13.66 -6.71 -9.16
C GLY A 41 -14.10 -5.97 -7.91
N ASP A 42 -13.52 -6.30 -6.76
CA ASP A 42 -13.84 -5.64 -5.48
C ASP A 42 -12.81 -4.58 -5.14
N THR A 43 -13.25 -3.51 -4.47
CA THR A 43 -12.33 -2.51 -3.92
C THR A 43 -11.85 -2.98 -2.56
N VAL A 44 -10.53 -3.01 -2.38
CA VAL A 44 -9.92 -3.43 -1.13
C VAL A 44 -8.95 -2.37 -0.65
N THR A 45 -8.73 -2.32 0.66
CA THR A 45 -7.79 -1.39 1.28
C THR A 45 -6.82 -2.18 2.14
N TYR A 46 -5.52 -2.00 1.87
CA TYR A 46 -4.46 -2.61 2.65
C TYR A 46 -3.68 -1.55 3.41
N ARG A 47 -3.26 -1.88 4.61
CA ARG A 47 -2.30 -1.08 5.36
C ARG A 47 -0.99 -1.84 5.39
N VAL A 48 0.03 -1.24 4.79
CA VAL A 48 1.37 -1.82 4.74
C VAL A 48 2.23 -1.06 5.74
N TYR A 49 2.61 -1.74 6.80
CA TYR A 49 3.41 -1.13 7.87
C TYR A 49 4.89 -1.11 7.50
N ASP A 50 5.63 -0.22 8.14
CA ASP A 50 7.05 -0.03 7.83
C ASP A 50 7.89 -1.28 8.10
N ASP A 51 7.44 -2.17 8.98
CA ASP A 51 8.12 -3.42 9.27
C ASP A 51 7.81 -4.53 8.26
N GLY A 52 6.97 -4.26 7.27
CA GLY A 52 6.59 -5.23 6.25
C GLY A 52 5.28 -5.94 6.53
N SER A 53 4.63 -5.69 7.68
CA SER A 53 3.34 -6.27 8.00
C SER A 53 2.25 -5.68 7.09
N VAL A 54 1.30 -6.52 6.68
CA VAL A 54 0.20 -6.10 5.81
C VAL A 54 -1.11 -6.53 6.45
N TYR A 55 -2.04 -5.59 6.53
CA TYR A 55 -3.38 -5.85 7.08
C TYR A 55 -4.43 -5.34 6.09
N GLU A 56 -5.40 -6.19 5.82
CA GLU A 56 -6.55 -5.78 5.02
C GLU A 56 -7.55 -5.09 5.95
N ARG A 57 -8.02 -3.94 5.49
CA ARG A 57 -8.96 -3.15 6.26
C ARG A 57 -10.40 -3.50 5.93
#